data_06af1c7efe2ab99f2f17a667f32033c8
#
_entry.id   06af1c7efe2ab99f2f17a667f32033c8
#
_cell.length_a   1.000
_cell.length_b   1.000
_cell.length_c   1.000
_cell.angle_alpha   90.00
_cell.angle_beta   90.00
_cell.angle_gamma   90.00
#
_symmetry.space_group_name_H-M   'P 1'
#
loop_
_entity.id
_entity.type
_entity.pdbx_description
1 polymer ?
#
loop_
_entity_poly.entity_id
_entity_poly.type
_entity_poly.pdbx_seq_one_letter_code
_entity_poly.pdbx_strand_id
1 'polypeptide(L)'
;MSSNGQNIDGFSTAVSGLNAQQSKLELVGNNIANINTIGYKSKRITFAEQFGSTIGISFTPFKQAGFQTTGNVTDLGINGNSFFILNKNDKQYFTRDGSFFFNKDGVFVNGQGFSVQGWEIDPKDNTKKIDGLGDIVIDQNLMAEAQSTKNVQLTGNLNAGLNPENEVWSSVTPLTIIDDDMESVAVEESEINSLTQTTSPFLDGETLHILGTDREGNEITSSFIFGDAYDGTNLGNLLGKINEAFGKHSTVQLSDGKIILSDIETGDSQTSIKILSDDHNTGDIDFPGFANVASGYTAIVTTSMVVYDALGKAHELTVQYEKTDNPREWKVMLEANGSETVLSGGSGILTFNENGNYQSFEYEDGSSEFVLDPGNNTPPLNINIKMNSNEGFTGLTQFDSVSSLSLRSQDGTQAGILTGFKVDEAGIIKGLFSNGDIIDLAQVGTAKFKNVNGLRQEGGSLFIESKESGSSKIDIADENESSIES
;
A
#
# COMPACT_ATOMS: atom_id res chain seq x y z
N MET A 1 59.67 23.59 65.04
CA MET A 1 58.33 23.03 65.00
C MET A 1 57.71 23.32 63.62
N SER A 2 57.99 22.54 62.62
CA SER A 2 57.43 22.78 61.24
C SER A 2 57.51 21.53 60.38
N SER A 3 57.09 20.37 60.83
CA SER A 3 57.08 19.15 60.02
C SER A 3 55.76 18.38 60.02
N ASN A 4 54.74 18.86 60.74
CA ASN A 4 53.46 18.13 60.77
C ASN A 4 52.40 18.58 59.73
N GLY A 5 52.57 19.77 59.10
CA GLY A 5 51.64 20.27 58.09
C GLY A 5 51.78 19.58 56.71
N GLN A 6 53.01 19.29 56.28
CA GLN A 6 53.29 18.72 54.96
C GLN A 6 52.86 17.24 54.79
N ASN A 7 52.80 16.46 55.91
CA ASN A 7 52.34 15.07 55.85
C ASN A 7 50.84 14.97 55.78
N ILE A 8 50.08 15.94 56.31
CA ILE A 8 48.63 15.97 56.27
C ILE A 8 48.15 16.34 54.85
N ASP A 9 48.83 17.30 54.20
CA ASP A 9 48.52 17.71 52.82
C ASP A 9 48.83 16.58 51.80
N GLY A 10 49.95 15.89 51.99
CA GLY A 10 50.32 14.74 51.16
C GLY A 10 49.31 13.55 51.29
N PHE A 11 48.82 13.30 52.51
CA PHE A 11 47.81 12.25 52.75
C PHE A 11 46.45 12.63 52.17
N SER A 12 46.01 13.89 52.33
CA SER A 12 44.76 14.39 51.73
C SER A 12 44.79 14.34 50.22
N THR A 13 45.90 14.68 49.59
CA THR A 13 46.14 14.58 48.15
C THR A 13 46.07 13.12 47.67
N ALA A 14 46.72 12.19 48.41
CA ALA A 14 46.68 10.77 48.07
C ALA A 14 45.25 10.18 48.17
N VAL A 15 44.50 10.52 49.23
CA VAL A 15 43.10 10.11 49.40
C VAL A 15 42.23 10.69 48.30
N SER A 16 42.41 11.97 47.93
CA SER A 16 41.70 12.62 46.81
C SER A 16 41.99 11.92 45.48
N GLY A 17 43.25 11.56 45.23
CA GLY A 17 43.65 10.79 44.02
C GLY A 17 43.05 9.39 43.99
N LEU A 18 42.97 8.67 45.11
CA LEU A 18 42.31 7.36 45.18
C LEU A 18 40.80 7.48 44.94
N ASN A 19 40.10 8.44 45.53
CA ASN A 19 38.69 8.70 45.30
C ASN A 19 38.41 9.03 43.82
N ALA A 20 39.31 9.82 43.20
CA ALA A 20 39.23 10.14 41.77
C ALA A 20 39.36 8.89 40.89
N GLN A 21 40.31 7.97 41.19
CA GLN A 21 40.44 6.71 40.45
C GLN A 21 39.28 5.75 40.69
N GLN A 22 38.72 5.71 41.91
CA GLN A 22 37.50 4.96 42.23
C GLN A 22 36.32 5.45 41.37
N SER A 23 36.08 6.76 41.35
CA SER A 23 35.04 7.38 40.51
C SER A 23 35.20 7.06 39.02
N LYS A 24 36.46 7.03 38.56
CA LYS A 24 36.75 6.62 37.15
C LYS A 24 36.42 5.17 36.92
N LEU A 25 36.76 4.27 37.85
CA LEU A 25 36.44 2.82 37.71
C LEU A 25 34.94 2.58 37.75
N GLU A 26 34.21 3.25 38.64
CA GLU A 26 32.74 3.16 38.70
C GLU A 26 32.11 3.65 37.39
N LEU A 27 32.60 4.72 36.79
CA LEU A 27 32.13 5.23 35.52
C LEU A 27 32.43 4.30 34.38
N VAL A 28 33.63 3.71 34.29
CA VAL A 28 34.01 2.72 33.27
C VAL A 28 33.16 1.48 33.45
N GLY A 29 32.98 0.99 34.68
CA GLY A 29 32.08 -0.16 34.96
C GLY A 29 30.65 0.07 34.46
N ASN A 30 30.12 1.29 34.72
CA ASN A 30 28.80 1.67 34.27
C ASN A 30 28.72 1.72 32.70
N ASN A 31 29.75 2.29 32.04
CA ASN A 31 29.80 2.30 30.58
C ASN A 31 29.85 0.87 29.98
N ILE A 32 30.61 -0.03 30.60
CA ILE A 32 30.69 -1.44 30.17
C ILE A 32 29.35 -2.17 30.39
N ALA A 33 28.72 -1.95 31.54
CA ALA A 33 27.42 -2.56 31.85
C ALA A 33 26.33 -2.15 30.84
N ASN A 34 26.43 -0.97 30.25
CA ASN A 34 25.45 -0.42 29.32
C ASN A 34 25.93 -0.40 27.85
N ILE A 35 26.97 -1.17 27.48
CA ILE A 35 27.51 -1.17 26.12
C ILE A 35 26.51 -1.62 25.08
N ASN A 36 25.58 -2.48 25.45
CA ASN A 36 24.50 -2.98 24.58
C ASN A 36 23.17 -2.25 24.80
N THR A 37 23.13 -1.20 25.63
CA THR A 37 21.91 -0.44 25.87
C THR A 37 21.69 0.56 24.73
N ILE A 38 20.55 0.43 24.03
CA ILE A 38 20.18 1.31 22.92
C ILE A 38 20.04 2.77 23.44
N GLY A 39 20.54 3.72 22.67
CA GLY A 39 20.50 5.14 23.04
C GLY A 39 21.41 5.54 24.21
N TYR A 40 22.13 4.60 24.84
CA TYR A 40 23.07 4.93 25.92
C TYR A 40 24.22 5.82 25.43
N LYS A 41 24.50 6.86 26.19
CA LYS A 41 25.64 7.76 25.94
C LYS A 41 26.68 7.55 27.02
N SER A 42 27.86 7.05 26.60
CA SER A 42 28.97 6.79 27.53
C SER A 42 29.42 8.09 28.21
N LYS A 43 29.63 8.02 29.51
CA LYS A 43 30.16 9.16 30.26
C LYS A 43 31.67 9.18 30.23
N ARG A 44 32.23 10.37 30.30
CA ARG A 44 33.67 10.60 30.50
C ARG A 44 33.87 11.43 31.75
N ILE A 45 34.97 11.19 32.45
CA ILE A 45 35.39 11.99 33.57
C ILE A 45 36.74 12.62 33.25
N THR A 46 36.83 13.90 33.48
CA THR A 46 38.10 14.65 33.48
C THR A 46 38.40 15.13 34.89
N PHE A 47 39.66 15.10 35.28
CA PHE A 47 40.09 15.54 36.57
C PHE A 47 40.79 16.88 36.45
N ALA A 48 40.47 17.80 37.34
CA ALA A 48 41.13 19.08 37.51
C ALA A 48 41.68 19.16 38.92
N GLU A 49 42.88 19.64 39.07
CA GLU A 49 43.46 19.94 40.38
C GLU A 49 43.03 21.33 40.81
N GLN A 50 42.43 21.41 42.01
CA GLN A 50 42.06 22.67 42.65
C GLN A 50 42.45 22.66 44.11
N PHE A 51 43.38 23.55 44.52
CA PHE A 51 43.85 23.70 45.88
C PHE A 51 44.30 22.39 46.57
N GLY A 52 45.06 21.54 45.88
CA GLY A 52 45.54 20.26 46.41
C GLY A 52 44.50 19.11 46.46
N SER A 53 43.31 19.32 45.93
CA SER A 53 42.27 18.31 45.78
C SER A 53 42.02 18.03 44.29
N THR A 54 41.81 16.75 43.95
CA THR A 54 41.43 16.35 42.59
C THR A 54 39.90 16.32 42.49
N ILE A 55 39.34 17.18 41.63
CA ILE A 55 37.90 17.21 41.37
C ILE A 55 37.61 16.51 40.04
N GLY A 56 36.74 15.48 40.07
CA GLY A 56 36.27 14.81 38.87
C GLY A 56 35.05 15.53 38.29
N ILE A 57 35.16 15.98 37.06
CA ILE A 57 34.02 16.51 36.27
C ILE A 57 33.58 15.46 35.28
N SER A 58 32.40 14.88 35.47
CA SER A 58 31.82 13.96 34.49
C SER A 58 30.96 14.70 33.48
N PHE A 59 31.08 14.34 32.22
CA PHE A 59 30.25 14.86 31.16
C PHE A 59 29.84 13.72 30.20
N THR A 60 28.70 13.87 29.55
CA THR A 60 28.18 12.91 28.57
C THR A 60 28.35 13.49 27.18
N PRO A 61 29.29 13.01 26.37
CA PRO A 61 29.40 13.44 24.96
C PRO A 61 28.24 12.86 24.17
N PHE A 62 27.34 13.71 23.68
CA PHE A 62 26.20 13.31 22.85
C PHE A 62 26.61 13.12 21.36
N LYS A 63 27.69 12.40 21.10
CA LYS A 63 28.08 12.10 19.73
C LYS A 63 27.12 11.09 19.11
N GLN A 64 26.81 11.30 17.81
CA GLN A 64 26.06 10.35 17.01
C GLN A 64 26.86 9.04 16.89
N ALA A 65 26.21 7.91 17.14
CA ALA A 65 26.72 6.57 16.86
C ALA A 65 26.10 6.05 15.55
N GLY A 66 26.59 4.92 15.04
CA GLY A 66 25.99 4.28 13.88
C GLY A 66 24.59 3.77 14.21
N PHE A 67 23.70 3.79 13.21
CA PHE A 67 22.41 3.14 13.28
C PHE A 67 22.54 1.63 13.05
N GLN A 68 21.66 0.88 13.66
CA GLN A 68 21.52 -0.55 13.47
C GLN A 68 20.08 -0.85 13.08
N THR A 69 19.89 -1.48 11.94
CA THR A 69 18.56 -1.91 11.51
C THR A 69 18.08 -3.07 12.38
N THR A 70 16.90 -2.93 12.97
CA THR A 70 16.28 -3.94 13.84
C THR A 70 15.21 -4.74 13.11
N GLY A 71 14.67 -4.23 12.02
CA GLY A 71 13.53 -4.79 11.30
C GLY A 71 12.17 -4.42 11.89
N ASN A 72 12.12 -3.63 12.95
CA ASN A 72 10.89 -3.10 13.52
C ASN A 72 10.69 -1.66 13.08
N VAL A 73 9.59 -1.36 12.42
CA VAL A 73 9.24 -0.02 11.92
C VAL A 73 9.04 1.03 13.02
N THR A 74 8.81 0.59 14.25
CA THR A 74 8.60 1.47 15.42
C THR A 74 9.88 1.73 16.19
N ASP A 75 11.00 1.10 15.83
CA ASP A 75 12.32 1.42 16.36
C ASP A 75 12.89 2.62 15.60
N LEU A 76 12.98 3.76 16.27
CA LEU A 76 13.32 5.03 15.64
C LEU A 76 14.70 5.52 16.09
N GLY A 77 15.50 6.01 15.16
CA GLY A 77 16.76 6.67 15.45
C GLY A 77 16.73 8.15 15.08
N ILE A 78 17.24 9.05 15.90
CA ILE A 78 17.42 10.46 15.53
C ILE A 78 18.82 10.68 15.00
N ASN A 79 18.90 11.10 13.76
CA ASN A 79 20.13 11.59 13.14
C ASN A 79 20.21 13.11 13.37
N GLY A 80 21.09 13.55 14.25
CA GLY A 80 21.22 14.95 14.66
C GLY A 80 21.27 15.14 16.18
N ASN A 81 20.94 16.35 16.65
CA ASN A 81 21.11 16.74 18.06
C ASN A 81 19.78 16.80 18.87
N SER A 82 18.67 16.38 18.29
CA SER A 82 17.36 16.39 18.94
C SER A 82 17.14 15.16 19.84
N PHE A 83 16.11 15.19 20.66
CA PHE A 83 15.67 14.11 21.53
C PHE A 83 14.20 13.80 21.26
N PHE A 84 13.79 12.57 21.44
CA PHE A 84 12.38 12.20 21.56
C PHE A 84 11.81 12.78 22.85
N ILE A 85 10.56 13.21 22.77
CA ILE A 85 9.82 13.75 23.91
C ILE A 85 8.92 12.66 24.45
N LEU A 86 9.06 12.37 25.73
CA LEU A 86 8.24 11.39 26.43
C LEU A 86 7.44 12.07 27.53
N ASN A 87 6.27 11.51 27.83
CA ASN A 87 5.43 11.95 28.92
C ASN A 87 5.14 10.81 29.91
N LYS A 88 5.11 11.13 31.17
CA LYS A 88 4.57 10.28 32.23
C LYS A 88 4.06 11.12 33.39
N ASN A 89 2.77 10.97 33.70
CA ASN A 89 2.11 11.73 34.77
C ASN A 89 2.30 13.25 34.60
N ASP A 90 2.03 13.79 33.42
CA ASP A 90 2.16 15.20 33.04
C ASP A 90 3.58 15.78 33.20
N LYS A 91 4.59 14.92 33.28
CA LYS A 91 5.99 15.33 33.32
C LYS A 91 6.70 14.90 32.06
N GLN A 92 7.38 15.83 31.40
CA GLN A 92 8.16 15.59 30.21
C GLN A 92 9.54 15.01 30.51
N TYR A 93 9.93 14.05 29.72
CA TYR A 93 11.24 13.42 29.70
C TYR A 93 11.77 13.42 28.25
N PHE A 94 13.07 13.33 28.14
CA PHE A 94 13.76 13.36 26.85
C PHE A 94 14.66 12.15 26.71
N THR A 95 14.67 11.53 25.54
CA THR A 95 15.48 10.33 25.31
C THR A 95 16.07 10.30 23.89
N ARG A 96 17.15 9.52 23.74
CA ARG A 96 17.72 9.11 22.46
C ARG A 96 17.43 7.65 22.14
N ASP A 97 16.83 6.95 23.08
CA ASP A 97 16.38 5.59 22.91
C ASP A 97 15.03 5.63 22.18
N GLY A 98 15.01 5.11 20.97
CA GLY A 98 13.84 5.09 20.11
C GLY A 98 13.17 3.72 20.02
N SER A 99 13.41 2.82 20.96
CA SER A 99 12.74 1.52 21.01
C SER A 99 11.30 1.69 21.50
N PHE A 100 10.41 1.95 20.55
CA PHE A 100 9.01 2.24 20.81
C PHE A 100 8.09 1.16 20.26
N PHE A 101 6.87 1.11 20.79
CA PHE A 101 5.81 0.24 20.31
C PHE A 101 4.44 0.79 20.69
N PHE A 102 3.40 0.35 19.99
CA PHE A 102 2.03 0.66 20.37
C PHE A 102 1.56 -0.34 21.43
N ASN A 103 1.07 0.17 22.55
CA ASN A 103 0.45 -0.68 23.57
C ASN A 103 -0.97 -1.11 23.14
N LYS A 104 -1.66 -1.91 23.97
CA LYS A 104 -3.01 -2.40 23.70
C LYS A 104 -4.08 -1.30 23.55
N ASP A 105 -3.80 -0.13 24.12
CA ASP A 105 -4.69 1.04 24.09
C ASP A 105 -4.35 1.97 22.90
N GLY A 106 -3.43 1.56 22.02
CA GLY A 106 -3.00 2.34 20.86
C GLY A 106 -2.03 3.47 21.18
N VAL A 107 -1.57 3.60 22.43
CA VAL A 107 -0.61 4.64 22.82
C VAL A 107 0.80 4.22 22.38
N PHE A 108 1.52 5.13 21.76
CA PHE A 108 2.91 4.93 21.36
C PHE A 108 3.82 5.13 22.58
N VAL A 109 4.48 4.06 23.04
CA VAL A 109 5.20 4.04 24.32
C VAL A 109 6.58 3.42 24.18
N ASN A 110 7.47 3.72 25.14
CA ASN A 110 8.72 2.99 25.31
C ASN A 110 8.55 1.77 26.22
N GLY A 111 9.58 0.94 26.36
CA GLY A 111 9.59 -0.25 27.21
C GLY A 111 9.32 -0.02 28.70
N GLN A 112 9.36 1.23 29.18
CA GLN A 112 9.07 1.62 30.57
C GLN A 112 7.66 2.21 30.73
N GLY A 113 6.85 2.24 29.65
CA GLY A 113 5.48 2.76 29.64
C GLY A 113 5.39 4.29 29.69
N PHE A 114 6.39 5.01 29.17
CA PHE A 114 6.31 6.45 28.91
C PHE A 114 5.72 6.66 27.52
N SER A 115 4.72 7.53 27.39
CA SER A 115 4.12 7.88 26.10
C SER A 115 5.04 8.80 25.29
N VAL A 116 5.16 8.52 24.00
CA VAL A 116 5.86 9.39 23.05
C VAL A 116 4.96 10.55 22.68
N GLN A 117 5.48 11.76 22.73
CA GLN A 117 4.73 12.96 22.38
C GLN A 117 4.96 13.39 20.93
N GLY A 118 3.92 13.93 20.35
CA GLY A 118 3.91 14.45 18.99
C GLY A 118 2.61 15.17 18.67
N TRP A 119 2.26 15.21 17.42
CA TRP A 119 1.02 15.82 16.93
C TRP A 119 0.21 14.78 16.16
N GLU A 120 -1.06 14.70 16.41
CA GLU A 120 -1.98 13.99 15.55
C GLU A 120 -2.19 14.76 14.24
N ILE A 121 -2.37 14.02 13.14
CA ILE A 121 -2.63 14.58 11.83
C ILE A 121 -4.08 14.26 11.48
N ASP A 122 -4.82 15.21 10.92
CA ASP A 122 -6.19 14.99 10.46
C ASP A 122 -6.15 14.03 9.25
N PRO A 123 -6.74 12.82 9.34
CA PRO A 123 -6.75 11.88 8.23
C PRO A 123 -7.45 12.39 6.96
N LYS A 124 -8.31 13.41 7.10
CA LYS A 124 -9.04 14.04 5.98
C LYS A 124 -8.24 15.17 5.32
N ASP A 125 -7.35 15.78 6.09
CA ASP A 125 -6.47 16.84 5.63
C ASP A 125 -5.05 16.56 6.12
N ASN A 126 -4.30 15.77 5.36
CA ASN A 126 -2.93 15.33 5.67
C ASN A 126 -1.95 16.48 5.97
N THR A 127 -2.36 17.74 5.77
CA THR A 127 -1.52 18.91 6.05
C THR A 127 -1.81 19.56 7.38
N LYS A 128 -2.93 19.21 8.01
CA LYS A 128 -3.43 19.86 9.21
C LYS A 128 -3.19 19.02 10.44
N LYS A 129 -2.34 19.53 11.35
CA LYS A 129 -2.15 18.96 12.69
C LYS A 129 -3.32 19.32 13.59
N ILE A 130 -3.87 18.31 14.27
CA ILE A 130 -4.93 18.49 15.25
C ILE A 130 -4.27 18.82 16.60
N ASP A 131 -4.70 19.89 17.23
CA ASP A 131 -4.26 20.33 18.55
C ASP A 131 -2.74 20.57 18.75
N GLY A 132 -2.33 20.81 20.00
CA GLY A 132 -0.95 20.99 20.42
C GLY A 132 -0.19 19.69 20.57
N LEU A 133 1.03 19.78 21.09
CA LEU A 133 1.83 18.62 21.45
C LEU A 133 1.10 17.75 22.48
N GLY A 134 0.88 16.49 22.17
CA GLY A 134 0.20 15.50 23.01
C GLY A 134 0.83 14.12 22.93
N ASP A 135 0.29 13.17 23.67
CA ASP A 135 0.68 11.77 23.55
C ASP A 135 0.16 11.22 22.22
N ILE A 136 0.97 10.49 21.48
CA ILE A 136 0.58 9.88 20.24
C ILE A 136 -0.29 8.66 20.54
N VAL A 137 -1.55 8.71 20.08
CA VAL A 137 -2.52 7.62 20.24
C VAL A 137 -3.10 7.27 18.88
N ILE A 138 -2.97 6.02 18.46
CA ILE A 138 -3.52 5.52 17.19
C ILE A 138 -4.44 4.35 17.49
N ASP A 139 -5.71 4.49 17.12
CA ASP A 139 -6.65 3.37 17.21
C ASP A 139 -6.23 2.27 16.23
N GLN A 140 -5.91 1.09 16.75
CA GLN A 140 -5.55 -0.07 15.93
C GLN A 140 -6.71 -0.62 15.09
N ASN A 141 -7.95 -0.22 15.40
CA ASN A 141 -9.13 -0.54 14.60
C ASN A 141 -9.52 0.59 13.65
N LEU A 142 -8.62 1.55 13.42
CA LEU A 142 -8.87 2.65 12.50
C LEU A 142 -9.21 2.10 11.11
N MET A 143 -10.24 2.66 10.51
CA MET A 143 -10.65 2.36 9.15
C MET A 143 -10.43 3.59 8.26
N ALA A 144 -9.82 3.38 7.11
CA ALA A 144 -9.84 4.36 6.02
C ALA A 144 -11.26 4.40 5.43
N GLU A 145 -11.80 5.59 5.28
CA GLU A 145 -13.11 5.78 4.65
C GLU A 145 -13.03 5.40 3.17
N ALA A 146 -14.09 4.81 2.65
CA ALA A 146 -14.22 4.58 1.22
C ALA A 146 -14.22 5.89 0.44
N GLN A 147 -13.66 5.87 -0.75
CA GLN A 147 -13.65 7.03 -1.66
C GLN A 147 -14.36 6.67 -2.95
N SER A 148 -15.36 7.47 -3.32
CA SER A 148 -16.03 7.30 -4.62
C SER A 148 -15.10 7.66 -5.76
N THR A 149 -15.14 6.86 -6.82
CA THR A 149 -14.37 7.11 -8.05
C THR A 149 -14.84 8.39 -8.74
N LYS A 150 -13.89 9.27 -9.02
CA LYS A 150 -14.09 10.51 -9.76
C LYS A 150 -13.31 10.57 -11.08
N ASN A 151 -12.19 9.89 -11.14
CA ASN A 151 -11.32 9.86 -12.31
C ASN A 151 -10.94 8.41 -12.64
N VAL A 152 -11.02 8.11 -13.92
CA VAL A 152 -10.60 6.84 -14.50
C VAL A 152 -9.66 7.14 -15.66
N GLN A 153 -8.52 6.44 -15.72
CA GLN A 153 -7.56 6.54 -16.81
C GLN A 153 -7.53 5.23 -17.58
N LEU A 154 -7.95 5.27 -18.84
CA LEU A 154 -7.85 4.14 -19.76
C LEU A 154 -6.58 4.26 -20.61
N THR A 155 -5.97 3.14 -20.94
CA THR A 155 -4.77 3.04 -21.79
C THR A 155 -4.83 1.80 -22.66
N GLY A 156 -4.06 1.81 -23.72
CA GLY A 156 -3.91 0.66 -24.60
C GLY A 156 -3.95 1.00 -26.08
N ASN A 157 -4.06 -0.03 -26.89
CA ASN A 157 -4.13 0.08 -28.33
C ASN A 157 -5.45 -0.48 -28.85
N LEU A 158 -6.07 0.20 -29.78
CA LEU A 158 -7.16 -0.29 -30.62
C LEU A 158 -6.56 -0.68 -31.98
N ASN A 159 -6.77 -1.90 -32.43
CA ASN A 159 -6.19 -2.37 -33.68
C ASN A 159 -6.76 -1.63 -34.89
N ALA A 160 -5.93 -0.84 -35.58
CA ALA A 160 -6.32 -0.10 -36.77
C ALA A 160 -6.72 -1.02 -37.94
N GLY A 161 -6.05 -2.17 -38.04
CA GLY A 161 -6.27 -3.19 -39.09
C GLY A 161 -7.32 -4.23 -38.72
N LEU A 162 -8.16 -3.99 -37.71
CA LEU A 162 -9.18 -4.93 -37.29
C LEU A 162 -10.13 -5.21 -38.47
N ASN A 163 -10.02 -6.40 -38.99
CA ASN A 163 -10.98 -6.94 -39.96
C ASN A 163 -11.96 -7.84 -39.22
N PRO A 164 -13.19 -8.00 -39.67
CA PRO A 164 -14.10 -8.96 -39.09
C PRO A 164 -13.46 -10.36 -39.17
N GLU A 165 -13.05 -10.85 -38.03
CA GLU A 165 -12.44 -12.17 -37.87
C GLU A 165 -13.31 -12.99 -36.90
N ASN A 166 -12.76 -13.87 -36.17
CA ASN A 166 -13.48 -14.78 -35.29
C ASN A 166 -14.00 -14.07 -34.03
N GLU A 167 -15.13 -14.49 -33.51
CA GLU A 167 -15.59 -14.07 -32.22
C GLU A 167 -14.61 -14.54 -31.12
N VAL A 168 -14.25 -13.64 -30.19
CA VAL A 168 -13.32 -13.95 -29.13
C VAL A 168 -13.89 -13.48 -27.78
N TRP A 169 -13.98 -14.41 -26.84
CA TRP A 169 -14.34 -14.15 -25.46
C TRP A 169 -13.09 -14.25 -24.60
N SER A 170 -12.94 -13.34 -23.64
CA SER A 170 -11.84 -13.35 -22.68
C SER A 170 -12.37 -13.16 -21.27
N SER A 171 -11.76 -13.83 -20.31
CA SER A 171 -12.00 -13.51 -18.90
C SER A 171 -11.66 -12.02 -18.63
N VAL A 172 -12.52 -11.35 -17.87
CA VAL A 172 -12.46 -9.90 -17.62
C VAL A 172 -11.17 -9.52 -16.93
N THR A 173 -10.81 -10.25 -15.87
CA THR A 173 -9.55 -10.08 -15.15
C THR A 173 -8.68 -11.32 -15.32
N PRO A 174 -7.35 -11.18 -15.22
CA PRO A 174 -6.46 -12.33 -15.20
C PRO A 174 -6.67 -13.16 -13.94
N LEU A 175 -6.51 -14.46 -14.08
CA LEU A 175 -6.29 -15.38 -12.96
C LEU A 175 -4.86 -15.19 -12.46
N THR A 176 -4.69 -15.11 -11.15
CA THR A 176 -3.40 -14.83 -10.52
C THR A 176 -3.09 -15.84 -9.42
N ILE A 177 -1.82 -15.99 -9.12
CA ILE A 177 -1.29 -16.78 -8.00
C ILE A 177 -0.37 -15.91 -7.16
N ILE A 178 -0.20 -16.27 -5.89
CA ILE A 178 0.83 -15.66 -5.04
C ILE A 178 1.98 -16.65 -4.92
N ASP A 179 3.16 -16.24 -5.38
CA ASP A 179 4.41 -16.98 -5.24
C ASP A 179 5.46 -16.05 -4.61
N ASP A 180 6.10 -16.51 -3.52
CA ASP A 180 7.07 -15.75 -2.75
C ASP A 180 6.59 -14.32 -2.36
N ASP A 181 5.34 -14.19 -1.88
CA ASP A 181 4.68 -12.92 -1.53
C ASP A 181 4.50 -11.93 -2.70
N MET A 182 4.68 -12.37 -3.94
CA MET A 182 4.42 -11.60 -5.15
C MET A 182 3.24 -12.19 -5.93
N GLU A 183 2.33 -11.32 -6.34
CA GLU A 183 1.25 -11.69 -7.23
C GLU A 183 1.78 -11.82 -8.67
N SER A 184 1.51 -12.95 -9.29
CA SER A 184 1.86 -13.25 -10.67
C SER A 184 0.67 -13.82 -11.43
N VAL A 185 0.66 -13.67 -12.76
CA VAL A 185 -0.38 -14.26 -13.60
C VAL A 185 -0.30 -15.78 -13.57
N ALA A 186 -1.47 -16.42 -13.55
CA ALA A 186 -1.54 -17.87 -13.59
C ALA A 186 -1.15 -18.42 -14.96
N VAL A 187 -0.57 -19.63 -14.96
CA VAL A 187 -0.20 -20.42 -16.11
C VAL A 187 -1.02 -21.73 -16.15
N GLU A 188 -0.94 -22.50 -17.24
CA GLU A 188 -1.72 -23.75 -17.36
C GLU A 188 -1.43 -24.76 -16.27
N GLU A 189 -0.19 -24.79 -15.75
CA GLU A 189 0.23 -25.65 -14.66
C GLU A 189 -0.22 -25.16 -13.28
N SER A 190 -0.78 -23.96 -13.19
CA SER A 190 -1.24 -23.40 -11.91
C SER A 190 -2.42 -24.20 -11.37
N GLU A 191 -2.28 -24.64 -10.11
CA GLU A 191 -3.33 -25.34 -9.39
C GLU A 191 -4.53 -24.41 -9.13
N ILE A 192 -5.75 -24.88 -9.35
CA ILE A 192 -6.99 -24.13 -9.14
C ILE A 192 -7.08 -23.64 -7.69
N ASN A 193 -6.67 -24.49 -6.73
CA ASN A 193 -6.66 -24.13 -5.31
C ASN A 193 -5.58 -23.10 -4.91
N SER A 194 -4.64 -22.81 -5.80
CA SER A 194 -3.59 -21.79 -5.58
C SER A 194 -3.92 -20.43 -6.22
N LEU A 195 -5.03 -20.33 -6.92
CA LEU A 195 -5.48 -19.06 -7.50
C LEU A 195 -5.91 -18.08 -6.42
N THR A 196 -5.61 -16.80 -6.60
CA THR A 196 -6.06 -15.75 -5.67
C THR A 196 -7.58 -15.59 -5.67
N GLN A 197 -8.25 -16.01 -6.74
CA GLN A 197 -9.69 -16.03 -6.89
C GLN A 197 -10.36 -17.20 -6.14
N THR A 198 -9.62 -18.23 -5.73
CA THR A 198 -10.17 -19.34 -4.95
C THR A 198 -10.38 -18.87 -3.51
N THR A 199 -11.64 -18.66 -3.13
CA THR A 199 -12.04 -18.18 -1.80
C THR A 199 -12.09 -19.30 -0.78
N SER A 200 -12.34 -20.53 -1.22
CA SER A 200 -12.29 -21.76 -0.42
C SER A 200 -11.75 -22.91 -1.27
N PRO A 201 -10.78 -23.71 -0.78
CA PRO A 201 -10.20 -24.80 -1.57
C PRO A 201 -11.22 -25.87 -1.97
N PHE A 202 -11.14 -26.31 -3.21
CA PHE A 202 -11.94 -27.43 -3.73
C PHE A 202 -11.42 -28.76 -3.19
N LEU A 203 -12.36 -29.67 -2.96
CA LEU A 203 -12.10 -31.07 -2.59
C LEU A 203 -12.32 -31.99 -3.81
N ASP A 204 -11.72 -33.18 -3.79
CA ASP A 204 -11.89 -34.17 -4.84
C ASP A 204 -13.36 -34.52 -5.06
N GLY A 205 -13.80 -34.46 -6.30
CA GLY A 205 -15.19 -34.73 -6.70
C GLY A 205 -16.09 -33.51 -6.75
N GLU A 206 -15.63 -32.34 -6.33
CA GLU A 206 -16.39 -31.09 -6.45
C GLU A 206 -16.41 -30.57 -7.88
N THR A 207 -17.41 -29.78 -8.23
CA THR A 207 -17.76 -29.51 -9.63
C THR A 207 -17.74 -28.02 -9.95
N LEU A 208 -17.11 -27.67 -11.08
CA LEU A 208 -17.27 -26.38 -11.75
C LEU A 208 -18.13 -26.57 -12.99
N HIS A 209 -19.21 -25.80 -13.11
CA HIS A 209 -20.08 -25.82 -14.29
C HIS A 209 -19.52 -24.90 -15.39
N ILE A 210 -19.42 -25.43 -16.59
CA ILE A 210 -19.08 -24.74 -17.82
C ILE A 210 -20.34 -24.58 -18.63
N LEU A 211 -20.83 -23.35 -18.74
CA LEU A 211 -22.09 -23.01 -19.40
C LEU A 211 -21.83 -22.03 -20.52
N GLY A 212 -22.68 -22.05 -21.55
CA GLY A 212 -22.60 -21.09 -22.62
C GLY A 212 -23.44 -21.48 -23.84
N THR A 213 -23.12 -20.87 -24.94
CA THR A 213 -23.71 -21.21 -26.27
C THR A 213 -22.57 -21.41 -27.25
N ASP A 214 -22.79 -22.27 -28.23
CA ASP A 214 -21.91 -22.37 -29.41
C ASP A 214 -22.23 -21.24 -30.42
N ARG A 215 -21.42 -21.18 -31.48
CA ARG A 215 -21.58 -20.20 -32.55
C ARG A 215 -23.00 -20.14 -33.15
N GLU A 216 -23.72 -21.26 -33.16
CA GLU A 216 -25.06 -21.42 -33.72
C GLU A 216 -26.15 -21.07 -32.68
N GLY A 217 -25.80 -20.78 -31.44
CA GLY A 217 -26.70 -20.48 -30.33
C GLY A 217 -27.21 -21.72 -29.61
N ASN A 218 -26.68 -22.93 -29.88
CA ASN A 218 -27.01 -24.10 -29.11
C ASN A 218 -26.42 -24.05 -27.72
N GLU A 219 -27.20 -24.44 -26.70
CA GLU A 219 -26.72 -24.46 -25.32
C GLU A 219 -25.58 -25.46 -25.13
N ILE A 220 -24.51 -25.01 -24.51
CA ILE A 220 -23.41 -25.82 -24.02
C ILE A 220 -23.52 -25.91 -22.50
N THR A 221 -23.60 -27.14 -22.00
CA THR A 221 -23.55 -27.45 -20.58
C THR A 221 -22.54 -28.58 -20.40
N SER A 222 -21.45 -28.29 -19.68
CA SER A 222 -20.42 -29.23 -19.28
C SER A 222 -20.03 -29.01 -17.84
N SER A 223 -19.29 -29.96 -17.29
CA SER A 223 -18.83 -29.89 -15.90
C SER A 223 -17.40 -30.37 -15.83
N PHE A 224 -16.58 -29.63 -15.10
CA PHE A 224 -15.25 -30.02 -14.69
C PHE A 224 -15.32 -30.54 -13.26
N ILE A 225 -14.92 -31.79 -13.05
CA ILE A 225 -14.89 -32.43 -11.71
C ILE A 225 -13.46 -32.35 -11.19
N PHE A 226 -13.28 -31.61 -10.11
CA PHE A 226 -11.96 -31.39 -9.51
C PHE A 226 -11.39 -32.66 -8.88
N GLY A 227 -10.10 -32.91 -9.08
CA GLY A 227 -9.34 -34.00 -8.44
C GLY A 227 -8.53 -34.84 -9.42
N ASP A 228 -7.42 -35.43 -8.97
CA ASP A 228 -6.52 -36.27 -9.78
C ASP A 228 -7.18 -37.52 -10.37
N ALA A 229 -8.21 -38.04 -9.69
CA ALA A 229 -8.98 -39.19 -10.15
C ALA A 229 -10.12 -38.83 -11.11
N TYR A 230 -10.30 -37.54 -11.41
CA TYR A 230 -11.39 -36.99 -12.23
C TYR A 230 -10.83 -36.18 -13.41
N ASP A 231 -11.28 -34.94 -13.58
CA ASP A 231 -10.87 -34.11 -14.73
C ASP A 231 -9.52 -33.39 -14.49
N GLY A 232 -9.02 -33.37 -13.23
CA GLY A 232 -7.73 -32.80 -12.84
C GLY A 232 -7.82 -31.68 -11.81
N THR A 233 -6.69 -31.02 -11.52
CA THR A 233 -6.57 -30.04 -10.43
C THR A 233 -6.04 -28.67 -10.87
N ASN A 234 -5.51 -28.56 -12.09
CA ASN A 234 -4.89 -27.33 -12.59
C ASN A 234 -5.68 -26.66 -13.72
N LEU A 235 -5.27 -25.44 -14.08
CA LEU A 235 -5.92 -24.67 -15.14
C LEU A 235 -5.86 -25.35 -16.50
N GLY A 236 -4.77 -26.01 -16.84
CA GLY A 236 -4.64 -26.74 -18.12
C GLY A 236 -5.70 -27.84 -18.27
N ASN A 237 -6.01 -28.52 -17.16
CA ASN A 237 -7.09 -29.53 -17.13
C ASN A 237 -8.47 -28.87 -17.37
N LEU A 238 -8.74 -27.74 -16.70
CA LEU A 238 -9.97 -26.98 -16.90
C LEU A 238 -10.10 -26.48 -18.34
N LEU A 239 -9.02 -25.92 -18.92
CA LEU A 239 -8.98 -25.50 -20.31
C LEU A 239 -9.24 -26.67 -21.29
N GLY A 240 -8.66 -27.84 -21.01
CA GLY A 240 -8.92 -29.06 -21.73
C GLY A 240 -10.42 -29.40 -21.74
N LYS A 241 -11.09 -29.26 -20.60
CA LYS A 241 -12.53 -29.53 -20.45
C LYS A 241 -13.39 -28.49 -21.18
N ILE A 242 -13.00 -27.22 -21.15
CA ILE A 242 -13.65 -26.15 -21.90
C ILE A 242 -13.48 -26.45 -23.41
N ASN A 243 -12.28 -26.81 -23.83
CA ASN A 243 -12.01 -27.14 -25.24
C ASN A 243 -12.79 -28.40 -25.71
N GLU A 244 -12.99 -29.38 -24.82
CA GLU A 244 -13.87 -30.53 -25.13
C GLU A 244 -15.32 -30.08 -25.35
N ALA A 245 -15.81 -29.14 -24.54
CA ALA A 245 -17.18 -28.65 -24.61
C ALA A 245 -17.45 -27.77 -25.86
N PHE A 246 -16.50 -26.89 -26.19
CA PHE A 246 -16.62 -25.88 -27.28
C PHE A 246 -15.87 -26.27 -28.57
N GLY A 247 -14.96 -27.25 -28.52
CA GLY A 247 -13.92 -27.48 -29.51
C GLY A 247 -14.40 -27.85 -30.94
N LYS A 248 -15.70 -27.99 -31.17
CA LYS A 248 -16.25 -28.14 -32.49
C LYS A 248 -16.27 -26.83 -33.29
N HIS A 249 -16.49 -25.70 -32.59
CA HIS A 249 -16.68 -24.37 -33.20
C HIS A 249 -15.70 -23.31 -32.66
N SER A 250 -15.09 -23.55 -31.51
CA SER A 250 -14.20 -22.60 -30.83
C SER A 250 -12.96 -23.31 -30.27
N THR A 251 -11.89 -22.57 -30.06
CA THR A 251 -10.68 -23.00 -29.35
C THR A 251 -10.49 -22.19 -28.09
N VAL A 252 -9.93 -22.80 -27.03
CA VAL A 252 -9.62 -22.13 -25.76
C VAL A 252 -8.12 -22.11 -25.53
N GLN A 253 -7.62 -21.00 -24.98
CA GLN A 253 -6.23 -20.85 -24.56
C GLN A 253 -6.12 -19.94 -23.32
N LEU A 254 -5.02 -20.06 -22.58
CA LEU A 254 -4.64 -19.13 -21.51
C LEU A 254 -3.58 -18.16 -22.04
N SER A 255 -3.83 -16.86 -21.92
CA SER A 255 -2.85 -15.84 -22.30
C SER A 255 -2.85 -14.73 -21.25
N ASP A 256 -1.68 -14.43 -20.70
CA ASP A 256 -1.50 -13.43 -19.63
C ASP A 256 -2.49 -13.63 -18.44
N GLY A 257 -2.69 -14.89 -18.03
CA GLY A 257 -3.62 -15.28 -16.97
C GLY A 257 -5.11 -15.22 -17.39
N LYS A 258 -5.44 -14.80 -18.59
CA LYS A 258 -6.81 -14.76 -19.09
C LYS A 258 -7.17 -15.98 -19.91
N ILE A 259 -8.34 -16.55 -19.64
CA ILE A 259 -8.92 -17.59 -20.49
C ILE A 259 -9.54 -16.92 -21.70
N ILE A 260 -9.07 -17.30 -22.89
CA ILE A 260 -9.54 -16.80 -24.19
C ILE A 260 -10.22 -17.93 -24.92
N LEU A 261 -11.49 -17.73 -25.27
CA LEU A 261 -12.26 -18.61 -26.15
C LEU A 261 -12.44 -17.91 -27.50
N SER A 262 -11.98 -18.52 -28.59
CA SER A 262 -12.03 -17.95 -29.94
C SER A 262 -12.77 -18.90 -30.88
N ASP A 263 -13.71 -18.38 -31.65
CA ASP A 263 -14.34 -19.15 -32.70
C ASP A 263 -13.33 -19.51 -33.81
N ILE A 264 -13.52 -20.66 -34.43
CA ILE A 264 -12.65 -21.15 -35.50
C ILE A 264 -12.99 -20.45 -36.83
N GLU A 265 -14.26 -20.14 -37.04
CA GLU A 265 -14.77 -19.53 -38.26
C GLU A 265 -15.12 -18.04 -38.02
N THR A 266 -14.97 -17.23 -39.06
CA THR A 266 -15.36 -15.82 -39.11
C THR A 266 -16.87 -15.63 -39.30
N GLY A 267 -17.41 -14.46 -38.98
CA GLY A 267 -18.81 -14.07 -39.17
C GLY A 267 -19.64 -14.07 -37.89
N ASP A 268 -20.96 -13.82 -38.02
CA ASP A 268 -21.88 -13.75 -36.91
C ASP A 268 -21.79 -14.99 -36.01
N SER A 269 -21.70 -14.76 -34.72
CA SER A 269 -21.59 -15.81 -33.71
C SER A 269 -22.46 -15.47 -32.49
N GLN A 270 -23.00 -16.55 -31.88
CA GLN A 270 -23.71 -16.50 -30.61
C GLN A 270 -22.92 -17.21 -29.50
N THR A 271 -21.62 -17.41 -29.70
CA THR A 271 -20.74 -18.01 -28.70
C THR A 271 -20.77 -17.19 -27.41
N SER A 272 -20.96 -17.86 -26.29
CA SER A 272 -20.86 -17.29 -24.96
C SER A 272 -20.28 -18.33 -24.01
N ILE A 273 -19.64 -17.87 -22.92
CA ILE A 273 -19.08 -18.76 -21.90
C ILE A 273 -19.26 -18.17 -20.50
N LYS A 274 -19.54 -19.05 -19.56
CA LYS A 274 -19.60 -18.75 -18.12
C LYS A 274 -19.11 -19.95 -17.32
N ILE A 275 -18.35 -19.73 -16.27
CA ILE A 275 -17.87 -20.76 -15.34
C ILE A 275 -18.42 -20.42 -13.96
N LEU A 276 -19.03 -21.41 -13.29
CA LEU A 276 -19.65 -21.26 -11.98
C LEU A 276 -19.27 -22.43 -11.08
N SER A 277 -19.08 -22.14 -9.81
CA SER A 277 -18.99 -23.14 -8.75
C SER A 277 -20.40 -23.77 -8.53
N ASP A 278 -20.45 -25.09 -8.27
CA ASP A 278 -21.73 -25.73 -7.88
C ASP A 278 -22.09 -25.33 -6.46
N ASP A 279 -23.37 -25.03 -6.22
CA ASP A 279 -23.89 -24.60 -4.91
C ASP A 279 -23.70 -25.63 -3.76
N HIS A 280 -23.38 -26.89 -4.11
CA HIS A 280 -23.14 -27.97 -3.14
C HIS A 280 -21.66 -28.17 -2.82
N ASN A 281 -20.76 -27.47 -3.50
CA ASN A 281 -19.34 -27.51 -3.20
C ASN A 281 -19.04 -26.92 -1.82
N THR A 282 -17.99 -27.42 -1.18
CA THR A 282 -17.36 -26.76 -0.03
C THR A 282 -16.33 -25.70 -0.50
N GLY A 283 -15.65 -26.04 -1.61
CA GLY A 283 -14.76 -25.12 -2.31
C GLY A 283 -15.51 -24.06 -3.10
N ASP A 284 -14.94 -22.90 -3.21
CA ASP A 284 -15.52 -21.79 -3.96
C ASP A 284 -14.46 -20.94 -4.63
N ILE A 285 -14.79 -20.41 -5.81
CA ILE A 285 -13.93 -19.54 -6.59
C ILE A 285 -14.75 -18.37 -7.16
N ASP A 286 -14.26 -17.16 -6.92
CA ASP A 286 -14.75 -15.96 -7.57
C ASP A 286 -14.16 -15.89 -8.99
N PHE A 287 -14.75 -16.69 -9.89
CA PHE A 287 -14.25 -16.82 -11.25
C PHE A 287 -14.51 -15.51 -12.01
N PRO A 288 -13.51 -14.90 -12.66
CA PRO A 288 -13.73 -13.67 -13.42
C PRO A 288 -14.75 -13.92 -14.53
N GLY A 289 -15.74 -13.03 -14.65
CA GLY A 289 -16.69 -13.06 -15.75
C GLY A 289 -15.99 -13.03 -17.10
N PHE A 290 -16.68 -13.45 -18.13
CA PHE A 290 -16.17 -13.36 -19.51
C PHE A 290 -16.80 -12.17 -20.23
N ALA A 291 -16.02 -11.48 -21.04
CA ALA A 291 -16.46 -10.45 -21.95
C ALA A 291 -16.12 -10.81 -23.38
N ASN A 292 -17.00 -10.46 -24.30
CA ASN A 292 -16.67 -10.50 -25.71
C ASN A 292 -15.60 -9.44 -26.00
N VAL A 293 -14.45 -9.85 -26.52
CA VAL A 293 -13.31 -8.96 -26.83
C VAL A 293 -13.14 -8.74 -28.33
N ALA A 294 -13.76 -9.55 -29.13
CA ALA A 294 -13.92 -9.35 -30.59
C ALA A 294 -15.14 -10.11 -31.05
N SER A 295 -16.05 -9.42 -31.76
CA SER A 295 -17.16 -10.10 -32.43
C SER A 295 -16.84 -10.35 -33.88
N GLY A 296 -17.32 -11.48 -34.39
CA GLY A 296 -17.04 -11.95 -35.77
C GLY A 296 -17.62 -11.06 -36.86
N TYR A 297 -18.43 -10.08 -36.58
CA TYR A 297 -19.07 -9.23 -37.61
C TYR A 297 -18.81 -7.73 -37.42
N THR A 298 -18.78 -7.23 -36.19
CA THR A 298 -18.41 -5.86 -35.88
C THR A 298 -17.08 -5.85 -35.17
N ALA A 299 -16.19 -4.93 -35.52
CA ALA A 299 -14.89 -4.74 -34.84
C ALA A 299 -15.10 -4.15 -33.47
N ILE A 300 -15.61 -4.92 -32.53
CA ILE A 300 -15.81 -4.52 -31.14
C ILE A 300 -14.62 -4.97 -30.30
N VAL A 301 -14.06 -4.04 -29.57
CA VAL A 301 -13.03 -4.31 -28.57
C VAL A 301 -13.62 -3.91 -27.22
N THR A 302 -13.56 -4.82 -26.26
CA THR A 302 -14.18 -4.59 -24.95
C THR A 302 -13.12 -4.61 -23.86
N THR A 303 -13.30 -3.75 -22.86
CA THR A 303 -12.56 -3.79 -21.61
C THR A 303 -13.52 -3.56 -20.47
N SER A 304 -13.16 -4.01 -19.27
CA SER A 304 -13.91 -3.68 -18.07
C SER A 304 -13.13 -2.75 -17.15
N MET A 305 -13.85 -2.04 -16.31
CA MET A 305 -13.29 -1.24 -15.24
C MET A 305 -14.16 -1.37 -14.00
N VAL A 306 -13.50 -1.32 -12.85
CA VAL A 306 -14.17 -1.29 -11.55
C VAL A 306 -14.12 0.13 -11.02
N VAL A 307 -15.28 0.65 -10.60
CA VAL A 307 -15.43 1.94 -9.93
C VAL A 307 -16.09 1.74 -8.57
N TYR A 308 -15.83 2.64 -7.63
CA TYR A 308 -16.33 2.53 -6.26
C TYR A 308 -17.31 3.65 -5.94
N ASP A 309 -18.39 3.32 -5.25
CA ASP A 309 -19.34 4.30 -4.73
C ASP A 309 -18.90 4.92 -3.39
N ALA A 310 -19.71 5.81 -2.84
CA ALA A 310 -19.41 6.51 -1.59
C ALA A 310 -19.37 5.58 -0.36
N LEU A 311 -19.90 4.37 -0.45
CA LEU A 311 -19.81 3.34 0.58
C LEU A 311 -18.67 2.34 0.31
N GLY A 312 -17.94 2.50 -0.80
CA GLY A 312 -16.84 1.62 -1.21
C GLY A 312 -17.30 0.32 -1.85
N LYS A 313 -18.57 0.21 -2.25
CA LYS A 313 -19.03 -0.92 -3.05
C LYS A 313 -18.47 -0.79 -4.45
N ALA A 314 -17.90 -1.88 -4.94
CA ALA A 314 -17.40 -1.99 -6.29
C ALA A 314 -18.56 -2.16 -7.29
N HIS A 315 -18.49 -1.44 -8.41
CA HIS A 315 -19.39 -1.52 -9.55
C HIS A 315 -18.55 -1.79 -10.79
N GLU A 316 -18.87 -2.86 -11.49
CA GLU A 316 -18.17 -3.24 -12.71
C GLU A 316 -18.86 -2.62 -13.92
N LEU A 317 -18.08 -1.93 -14.73
CA LEU A 317 -18.52 -1.30 -15.97
C LEU A 317 -17.80 -1.94 -17.14
N THR A 318 -18.53 -2.17 -18.22
CA THR A 318 -17.99 -2.61 -19.50
C THR A 318 -17.85 -1.40 -20.42
N VAL A 319 -16.69 -1.28 -21.04
CA VAL A 319 -16.42 -0.27 -22.06
C VAL A 319 -16.22 -1.00 -23.39
N GLN A 320 -17.11 -0.76 -24.33
CA GLN A 320 -17.06 -1.33 -25.68
C GLN A 320 -16.60 -0.26 -26.66
N TYR A 321 -15.69 -0.63 -27.54
CA TYR A 321 -15.18 0.21 -28.63
C TYR A 321 -15.54 -0.48 -29.95
N GLU A 322 -16.46 0.10 -30.67
CA GLU A 322 -16.89 -0.36 -31.98
C GLU A 322 -16.26 0.51 -33.06
N LYS A 323 -15.54 -0.09 -34.00
CA LYS A 323 -14.95 0.65 -35.08
C LYS A 323 -16.03 1.13 -36.06
N THR A 324 -16.02 2.42 -36.39
CA THR A 324 -16.96 3.00 -37.38
C THR A 324 -16.43 2.83 -38.79
N ASP A 325 -17.24 3.21 -39.81
CA ASP A 325 -16.81 3.26 -41.21
C ASP A 325 -15.67 4.27 -41.44
N ASN A 326 -15.49 5.23 -40.54
CA ASN A 326 -14.33 6.12 -40.56
C ASN A 326 -13.12 5.43 -39.96
N PRO A 327 -12.01 5.24 -40.70
CA PRO A 327 -10.86 4.50 -40.25
C PRO A 327 -10.23 5.02 -38.92
N ARG A 328 -10.50 6.26 -38.55
CA ARG A 328 -9.92 6.90 -37.34
C ARG A 328 -10.91 7.15 -36.22
N GLU A 329 -12.12 6.62 -36.36
CA GLU A 329 -13.18 6.80 -35.38
C GLU A 329 -13.63 5.47 -34.79
N TRP A 330 -13.93 5.51 -33.49
CA TRP A 330 -14.50 4.42 -32.74
C TRP A 330 -15.68 4.94 -31.94
N LYS A 331 -16.79 4.27 -32.01
CA LYS A 331 -17.90 4.48 -31.09
C LYS A 331 -17.57 3.78 -29.79
N VAL A 332 -17.69 4.52 -28.69
CA VAL A 332 -17.47 4.01 -27.33
C VAL A 332 -18.81 3.89 -26.63
N MET A 333 -19.09 2.74 -26.05
CA MET A 333 -20.28 2.48 -25.24
C MET A 333 -19.84 2.06 -23.84
N LEU A 334 -20.49 2.64 -22.83
CA LEU A 334 -20.25 2.43 -21.41
C LEU A 334 -21.48 1.81 -20.81
N GLU A 335 -21.39 0.57 -20.38
CA GLU A 335 -22.50 -0.20 -19.86
C GLU A 335 -22.21 -0.64 -18.41
N ALA A 336 -23.26 -0.67 -17.60
CA ALA A 336 -23.21 -1.21 -16.26
C ALA A 336 -23.67 -2.68 -16.25
N ASN A 337 -22.97 -3.52 -15.50
CA ASN A 337 -23.19 -4.98 -15.54
C ASN A 337 -24.19 -5.47 -14.47
N GLY A 338 -24.86 -4.58 -13.74
CA GLY A 338 -25.74 -4.95 -12.64
C GLY A 338 -27.03 -4.17 -12.53
N SER A 339 -27.39 -3.76 -11.33
CA SER A 339 -28.59 -2.94 -11.03
C SER A 339 -28.34 -1.44 -11.19
N GLU A 340 -27.16 -1.05 -11.60
CA GLU A 340 -26.73 0.31 -11.85
C GLU A 340 -27.42 0.86 -13.09
N THR A 341 -27.62 2.18 -13.12
CA THR A 341 -28.23 2.87 -14.26
C THR A 341 -27.31 3.97 -14.76
N VAL A 342 -26.96 3.96 -16.04
CA VAL A 342 -26.24 5.05 -16.69
C VAL A 342 -27.22 6.21 -16.88
N LEU A 343 -26.92 7.35 -16.27
CA LEU A 343 -27.76 8.56 -16.33
C LEU A 343 -27.34 9.49 -17.47
N SER A 344 -26.05 9.59 -17.77
CA SER A 344 -25.51 10.35 -18.91
C SER A 344 -24.10 9.88 -19.27
N GLY A 345 -23.66 10.23 -20.49
CA GLY A 345 -22.32 9.88 -20.96
C GLY A 345 -22.15 8.39 -21.32
N GLY A 346 -23.24 7.67 -21.55
CA GLY A 346 -23.21 6.23 -21.88
C GLY A 346 -22.64 5.90 -23.24
N SER A 347 -22.54 6.87 -24.16
CA SER A 347 -21.91 6.68 -25.48
C SER A 347 -21.14 7.92 -25.93
N GLY A 348 -20.16 7.72 -26.79
CA GLY A 348 -19.37 8.82 -27.35
C GLY A 348 -18.52 8.38 -28.54
N ILE A 349 -17.92 9.37 -29.19
CA ILE A 349 -17.04 9.17 -30.34
C ILE A 349 -15.60 9.47 -29.94
N LEU A 350 -14.75 8.47 -30.11
CA LEU A 350 -13.30 8.54 -29.90
C LEU A 350 -12.62 8.70 -31.28
N THR A 351 -11.80 9.73 -31.41
CA THR A 351 -11.10 10.04 -32.67
C THR A 351 -9.59 9.98 -32.49
N PHE A 352 -8.90 9.43 -33.48
CA PHE A 352 -7.45 9.37 -33.57
C PHE A 352 -6.92 10.25 -34.69
N ASN A 353 -5.71 10.78 -34.54
CA ASN A 353 -5.02 11.54 -35.58
C ASN A 353 -4.37 10.60 -36.62
N GLU A 354 -3.75 11.18 -37.65
CA GLU A 354 -3.10 10.43 -38.74
C GLU A 354 -1.92 9.54 -38.30
N ASN A 355 -1.36 9.82 -37.14
CA ASN A 355 -0.27 9.05 -36.55
C ASN A 355 -0.78 7.97 -35.56
N GLY A 356 -2.09 7.76 -35.46
CA GLY A 356 -2.69 6.76 -34.55
C GLY A 356 -2.70 7.18 -33.07
N ASN A 357 -2.43 8.46 -32.74
CA ASN A 357 -2.52 8.95 -31.37
C ASN A 357 -3.92 9.52 -31.10
N TYR A 358 -4.35 9.46 -29.84
CA TYR A 358 -5.58 10.08 -29.37
C TYR A 358 -5.69 11.54 -29.84
N GLN A 359 -6.87 11.90 -30.36
CA GLN A 359 -7.20 13.26 -30.77
C GLN A 359 -8.29 13.87 -29.88
N SER A 360 -9.46 13.24 -29.82
CA SER A 360 -10.58 13.71 -29.01
C SER A 360 -11.51 12.57 -28.61
N PHE A 361 -12.26 12.79 -27.53
CA PHE A 361 -13.41 11.98 -27.16
C PHE A 361 -14.56 12.92 -26.82
N GLU A 362 -15.71 12.72 -27.41
CA GLU A 362 -16.91 13.54 -27.22
C GLU A 362 -18.12 12.64 -26.96
N TYR A 363 -18.84 12.91 -25.88
CA TYR A 363 -20.08 12.18 -25.58
C TYR A 363 -21.18 12.54 -26.56
N GLU A 364 -21.95 11.56 -27.04
CA GLU A 364 -23.04 11.77 -28.01
C GLU A 364 -24.20 12.58 -27.46
N ASP A 365 -24.45 12.51 -26.14
CA ASP A 365 -25.48 13.26 -25.43
C ASP A 365 -25.06 14.70 -25.04
N GLY A 366 -23.82 15.10 -25.37
CA GLY A 366 -23.24 16.40 -25.05
C GLY A 366 -22.86 16.58 -23.58
N SER A 367 -22.86 15.50 -22.78
CA SER A 367 -22.38 15.54 -21.41
C SER A 367 -20.86 15.77 -21.35
N SER A 368 -20.36 16.22 -20.21
CA SER A 368 -18.92 16.38 -19.96
C SER A 368 -18.32 15.24 -19.12
N GLU A 369 -19.16 14.39 -18.55
CA GLU A 369 -18.79 13.33 -17.61
C GLU A 369 -19.71 12.12 -17.82
N PHE A 370 -19.21 10.96 -17.47
CA PHE A 370 -20.02 9.75 -17.31
C PHE A 370 -20.70 9.77 -15.94
N VAL A 371 -22.01 9.64 -15.91
CA VAL A 371 -22.79 9.64 -14.67
C VAL A 371 -23.52 8.33 -14.49
N LEU A 372 -23.22 7.65 -13.36
CA LEU A 372 -23.77 6.36 -12.98
C LEU A 372 -24.59 6.46 -11.70
N ASP A 373 -25.82 5.99 -11.69
CA ASP A 373 -26.58 5.71 -10.47
C ASP A 373 -26.23 4.30 -9.98
N PRO A 374 -25.62 4.15 -8.79
CA PRO A 374 -25.23 2.83 -8.26
C PRO A 374 -26.42 1.93 -7.86
N GLY A 375 -27.64 2.43 -7.85
CA GLY A 375 -28.84 1.65 -7.53
C GLY A 375 -28.96 1.20 -6.08
N ASN A 376 -28.18 1.77 -5.15
CA ASN A 376 -28.10 1.36 -3.75
C ASN A 376 -28.35 2.51 -2.75
N ASN A 377 -29.01 3.57 -3.20
CA ASN A 377 -29.28 4.80 -2.45
C ASN A 377 -28.03 5.64 -2.09
N THR A 378 -26.86 5.37 -2.69
CA THR A 378 -25.72 6.30 -2.65
C THR A 378 -25.92 7.41 -3.68
N PRO A 379 -25.24 8.55 -3.53
CA PRO A 379 -25.24 9.58 -4.56
C PRO A 379 -24.71 9.05 -5.90
N PRO A 380 -25.20 9.57 -7.05
CA PRO A 380 -24.66 9.24 -8.35
C PRO A 380 -23.15 9.52 -8.44
N LEU A 381 -22.45 8.68 -9.17
CA LEU A 381 -21.03 8.80 -9.46
C LEU A 381 -20.84 9.69 -10.71
N ASN A 382 -20.13 10.80 -10.55
CA ASN A 382 -19.70 11.65 -11.66
C ASN A 382 -18.25 11.28 -11.97
N ILE A 383 -18.02 10.62 -13.10
CA ILE A 383 -16.72 10.03 -13.43
C ILE A 383 -16.16 10.69 -14.69
N ASN A 384 -14.99 11.28 -14.55
CA ASN A 384 -14.21 11.77 -15.67
C ASN A 384 -13.36 10.65 -16.25
N ILE A 385 -13.71 10.19 -17.43
CA ILE A 385 -12.98 9.12 -18.14
C ILE A 385 -11.91 9.75 -19.03
N LYS A 386 -10.64 9.56 -18.63
CA LYS A 386 -9.47 10.06 -19.35
C LYS A 386 -8.95 8.99 -20.29
N MET A 387 -8.95 9.28 -21.59
CA MET A 387 -8.44 8.43 -22.65
C MET A 387 -7.16 9.01 -23.26
N ASN A 388 -6.82 10.25 -22.91
CA ASN A 388 -5.59 10.92 -23.31
C ASN A 388 -4.47 10.72 -22.29
N SER A 389 -3.25 11.06 -22.68
CA SER A 389 -2.13 11.19 -21.77
C SER A 389 -1.44 12.53 -21.98
N ASN A 390 -1.10 13.16 -20.88
CA ASN A 390 -0.28 14.38 -20.90
C ASN A 390 1.21 14.06 -21.17
N GLU A 391 1.60 12.77 -21.19
CA GLU A 391 2.98 12.29 -21.33
C GLU A 391 3.13 11.33 -22.53
N GLY A 392 2.93 11.79 -23.75
CA GLY A 392 3.24 11.02 -24.97
C GLY A 392 2.36 9.78 -25.18
N PHE A 393 2.95 8.60 -25.30
CA PHE A 393 2.28 7.35 -25.73
C PHE A 393 1.51 6.59 -24.62
N THR A 394 1.13 7.22 -23.52
CA THR A 394 0.54 6.53 -22.36
C THR A 394 -1.01 6.56 -22.32
N GLY A 395 -1.68 7.09 -23.32
CA GLY A 395 -3.14 7.07 -23.49
C GLY A 395 -3.59 5.95 -24.43
N LEU A 396 -4.79 6.13 -25.00
CA LEU A 396 -5.28 5.25 -26.07
C LEU A 396 -4.57 5.59 -27.39
N THR A 397 -4.25 4.54 -28.13
CA THR A 397 -3.64 4.61 -29.45
C THR A 397 -4.39 3.73 -30.44
N GLN A 398 -4.20 3.97 -31.73
CA GLN A 398 -4.75 3.15 -32.82
C GLN A 398 -3.62 2.80 -33.77
N PHE A 399 -2.93 1.67 -33.50
CA PHE A 399 -1.93 1.12 -34.39
C PHE A 399 -2.39 -0.22 -34.98
N ASP A 400 -1.80 -0.62 -36.11
CA ASP A 400 -2.02 -1.93 -36.68
C ASP A 400 -1.27 -3.01 -35.88
N SER A 401 -1.79 -3.30 -34.72
CA SER A 401 -1.31 -4.31 -33.76
C SER A 401 -2.48 -4.77 -32.88
N VAL A 402 -2.33 -5.92 -32.25
CA VAL A 402 -3.37 -6.50 -31.37
C VAL A 402 -3.91 -5.46 -30.40
N SER A 403 -5.23 -5.43 -30.28
CA SER A 403 -5.91 -4.55 -29.31
C SER A 403 -5.50 -4.96 -27.88
N SER A 404 -5.16 -3.96 -27.07
CA SER A 404 -4.75 -4.17 -25.68
C SER A 404 -5.27 -3.01 -24.82
N LEU A 405 -6.48 -3.17 -24.30
CA LEU A 405 -7.11 -2.14 -23.48
C LEU A 405 -7.02 -2.53 -22.00
N SER A 406 -6.77 -1.56 -21.16
CA SER A 406 -6.77 -1.77 -19.72
C SER A 406 -7.08 -0.50 -18.95
N LEU A 407 -7.61 -0.68 -17.75
CA LEU A 407 -7.68 0.36 -16.73
C LEU A 407 -6.26 0.60 -16.20
N ARG A 408 -5.72 1.80 -16.43
CA ARG A 408 -4.41 2.18 -15.91
C ARG A 408 -4.47 2.58 -14.44
N SER A 409 -5.45 3.39 -14.08
CA SER A 409 -5.66 3.86 -12.71
C SER A 409 -7.07 4.39 -12.53
N GLN A 410 -7.53 4.36 -11.31
CA GLN A 410 -8.73 5.03 -10.83
C GLN A 410 -8.48 5.51 -9.40
N ASP A 411 -9.21 6.51 -8.92
CA ASP A 411 -8.99 7.19 -7.65
C ASP A 411 -9.98 6.80 -6.54
N GLY A 412 -10.91 5.89 -6.81
CA GLY A 412 -11.83 5.35 -5.82
C GLY A 412 -11.23 4.20 -5.01
N THR A 413 -11.67 4.03 -3.79
CA THR A 413 -11.20 2.94 -2.91
C THR A 413 -12.32 2.39 -2.05
N GLN A 414 -12.22 1.12 -1.71
CA GLN A 414 -13.01 0.50 -0.64
C GLN A 414 -12.58 1.05 0.72
N ALA A 415 -13.41 0.87 1.73
CA ALA A 415 -12.98 1.07 3.10
C ALA A 415 -11.84 0.10 3.43
N GLY A 416 -10.78 0.62 4.03
CA GLY A 416 -9.60 -0.15 4.40
C GLY A 416 -9.48 -0.31 5.90
N ILE A 417 -8.99 -1.46 6.39
CA ILE A 417 -8.58 -1.64 7.78
C ILE A 417 -7.08 -1.38 7.92
N LEU A 418 -6.66 -0.83 9.04
CA LEU A 418 -5.25 -0.62 9.34
C LEU A 418 -4.52 -1.97 9.44
N THR A 419 -3.47 -2.16 8.64
CA THR A 419 -2.69 -3.41 8.57
C THR A 419 -1.29 -3.27 9.13
N GLY A 420 -0.76 -2.04 9.19
CA GLY A 420 0.58 -1.77 9.67
C GLY A 420 0.92 -0.29 9.69
N PHE A 421 2.17 0.01 10.03
CA PHE A 421 2.69 1.36 10.10
C PHE A 421 3.99 1.49 9.33
N LYS A 422 4.30 2.72 8.93
CA LYS A 422 5.60 3.13 8.41
C LYS A 422 5.93 4.50 9.01
N VAL A 423 7.19 4.76 9.33
CA VAL A 423 7.64 6.09 9.78
C VAL A 423 8.62 6.63 8.74
N ASP A 424 8.44 7.89 8.34
CA ASP A 424 9.33 8.55 7.39
C ASP A 424 10.41 9.42 8.10
N GLU A 425 11.32 9.98 7.32
CA GLU A 425 12.44 10.79 7.82
C GLU A 425 12.02 12.08 8.53
N ALA A 426 10.80 12.57 8.26
CA ALA A 426 10.18 13.69 8.97
C ALA A 426 9.50 13.27 10.28
N GLY A 427 9.56 11.98 10.63
CA GLY A 427 8.92 11.42 11.81
C GLY A 427 7.40 11.28 11.69
N ILE A 428 6.87 11.29 10.46
CA ILE A 428 5.44 11.07 10.22
C ILE A 428 5.15 9.57 10.29
N ILE A 429 4.26 9.20 11.18
CA ILE A 429 3.72 7.84 11.32
C ILE A 429 2.58 7.70 10.32
N LYS A 430 2.80 6.86 9.32
CA LYS A 430 1.85 6.56 8.25
C LYS A 430 1.18 5.23 8.52
N GLY A 431 -0.14 5.20 8.50
CA GLY A 431 -0.93 3.97 8.53
C GLY A 431 -0.99 3.36 7.12
N LEU A 432 -0.75 2.06 7.05
CA LEU A 432 -0.92 1.25 5.84
C LEU A 432 -2.26 0.54 5.94
N PHE A 433 -3.14 0.74 4.96
CA PHE A 433 -4.48 0.17 4.98
C PHE A 433 -4.63 -0.94 3.95
N SER A 434 -5.57 -1.87 4.20
CA SER A 434 -5.81 -3.04 3.34
C SER A 434 -6.29 -2.69 1.93
N ASN A 435 -6.80 -1.49 1.74
CA ASN A 435 -7.21 -0.95 0.43
C ASN A 435 -6.07 -0.28 -0.35
N GLY A 436 -4.84 -0.31 0.20
CA GLY A 436 -3.65 0.30 -0.39
C GLY A 436 -3.44 1.76 -0.01
N ASP A 437 -4.36 2.38 0.72
CA ASP A 437 -4.20 3.75 1.19
C ASP A 437 -3.06 3.86 2.20
N ILE A 438 -2.33 4.96 2.11
CA ILE A 438 -1.29 5.35 3.06
C ILE A 438 -1.69 6.71 3.63
N ILE A 439 -2.07 6.73 4.90
CA ILE A 439 -2.61 7.93 5.56
C ILE A 439 -1.67 8.38 6.67
N ASP A 440 -1.35 9.67 6.70
CA ASP A 440 -0.56 10.28 7.76
C ASP A 440 -1.42 10.38 9.03
N LEU A 441 -0.97 9.73 10.11
CA LEU A 441 -1.74 9.61 11.35
C LEU A 441 -1.22 10.50 12.46
N ALA A 442 0.10 10.59 12.59
CA ALA A 442 0.74 11.41 13.61
C ALA A 442 2.15 11.80 13.18
N GLN A 443 2.71 12.81 13.83
CA GLN A 443 4.12 13.18 13.65
C GLN A 443 4.82 13.22 14.99
N VAL A 444 5.93 12.52 15.12
CA VAL A 444 6.75 12.46 16.34
C VAL A 444 7.37 13.81 16.62
N GLY A 445 7.20 14.28 17.85
CA GLY A 445 7.81 15.50 18.34
C GLY A 445 9.27 15.32 18.73
N THR A 446 10.09 16.29 18.41
CA THR A 446 11.49 16.34 18.83
C THR A 446 11.80 17.58 19.67
N ALA A 447 12.79 17.48 20.54
CA ALA A 447 13.22 18.58 21.37
C ALA A 447 14.71 18.87 21.20
N LYS A 448 15.06 20.14 21.10
CA LYS A 448 16.45 20.64 21.06
C LYS A 448 16.77 21.45 22.30
N PHE A 449 18.03 21.37 22.75
CA PHE A 449 18.56 22.11 23.92
C PHE A 449 19.74 22.93 23.50
N LYS A 450 19.85 24.13 24.08
CA LYS A 450 21.02 25.00 23.90
C LYS A 450 22.30 24.36 24.45
N ASN A 451 22.17 23.65 25.58
CA ASN A 451 23.27 22.94 26.20
C ASN A 451 22.84 21.53 26.60
N VAL A 452 23.03 20.57 25.71
CA VAL A 452 22.71 19.14 25.96
C VAL A 452 23.46 18.56 27.15
N ASN A 453 24.68 19.06 27.46
CA ASN A 453 25.46 18.56 28.56
C ASN A 453 24.91 19.02 29.96
N GLY A 454 24.03 20.00 29.94
CA GLY A 454 23.31 20.48 31.13
C GLY A 454 22.06 19.64 31.46
N LEU A 455 21.65 18.69 30.59
CA LEU A 455 20.53 17.82 30.88
C LEU A 455 20.80 16.93 32.10
N ARG A 456 19.81 16.80 32.98
CA ARG A 456 19.92 15.92 34.16
C ARG A 456 19.38 14.54 33.78
N GLN A 457 20.20 13.51 33.98
CA GLN A 457 19.77 12.12 33.81
C GLN A 457 18.87 11.69 34.96
N GLU A 458 17.70 11.08 34.63
CA GLU A 458 16.69 10.63 35.60
C GLU A 458 16.53 9.09 35.53
N GLY A 459 17.62 8.37 35.27
CA GLY A 459 17.68 6.90 35.16
C GLY A 459 17.70 6.42 33.73
N GLY A 460 18.43 5.32 33.44
CA GLY A 460 18.57 4.74 32.13
C GLY A 460 18.98 5.74 31.04
N SER A 461 18.20 5.77 29.97
CA SER A 461 18.37 6.69 28.82
C SER A 461 17.50 7.97 28.92
N LEU A 462 16.85 8.22 30.06
CA LEU A 462 15.94 9.36 30.28
C LEU A 462 16.67 10.59 30.80
N PHE A 463 16.32 11.76 30.27
CA PHE A 463 16.83 13.07 30.65
C PHE A 463 15.68 14.01 30.94
N ILE A 464 15.95 15.00 31.82
CA ILE A 464 15.04 16.11 32.13
C ILE A 464 15.76 17.43 32.00
N GLU A 465 15.00 18.49 31.82
CA GLU A 465 15.53 19.86 31.81
C GLU A 465 16.20 20.25 33.12
N SER A 466 17.18 21.10 33.01
CA SER A 466 17.84 21.74 34.13
C SER A 466 18.07 23.23 33.87
N LYS A 467 18.55 23.95 34.87
CA LYS A 467 18.93 25.35 34.66
C LYS A 467 20.08 25.50 33.67
N GLU A 468 20.97 24.50 33.63
CA GLU A 468 22.16 24.50 32.78
C GLU A 468 21.83 24.09 31.34
N SER A 469 20.80 23.26 31.10
CA SER A 469 20.36 22.89 29.73
C SER A 469 19.57 24.00 29.05
N GLY A 470 18.91 24.83 29.85
CA GLY A 470 17.83 25.71 29.38
C GLY A 470 16.56 24.94 29.05
N SER A 471 15.53 25.65 28.62
CA SER A 471 14.26 25.06 28.18
C SER A 471 14.40 24.38 26.84
N SER A 472 13.62 23.31 26.64
CA SER A 472 13.51 22.63 25.37
C SER A 472 12.89 23.53 24.31
N LYS A 473 13.44 23.49 23.10
CA LYS A 473 12.77 23.97 21.90
C LYS A 473 12.13 22.75 21.24
N ILE A 474 10.81 22.67 21.30
CA ILE A 474 10.03 21.60 20.69
C ILE A 474 9.84 21.94 19.22
N ASP A 475 10.13 20.98 18.34
CA ASP A 475 10.04 21.12 16.91
C ASP A 475 9.71 19.77 16.25
N ILE A 476 9.41 19.80 14.98
CA ILE A 476 9.31 18.59 14.14
C ILE A 476 10.70 18.13 13.73
N ALA A 477 10.82 16.88 13.32
CA ALA A 477 12.02 16.41 12.62
C ALA A 477 12.16 17.14 11.27
N ASP A 478 13.37 17.56 10.95
CA ASP A 478 13.71 18.29 9.72
C ASP A 478 14.95 17.63 9.12
N GLU A 479 14.89 17.26 7.85
CA GLU A 479 15.99 16.63 7.12
C GLU A 479 17.31 17.40 7.20
N ASN A 480 17.27 18.74 7.32
CA ASN A 480 18.46 19.59 7.39
C ASN A 480 19.09 19.67 8.78
N GLU A 481 18.33 19.42 9.85
CA GLU A 481 18.82 19.61 11.23
C GLU A 481 18.75 18.33 12.08
N SER A 482 17.70 17.52 11.96
CA SER A 482 17.55 16.25 12.68
C SER A 482 16.48 15.41 12.02
N SER A 483 16.87 14.40 11.26
CA SER A 483 15.98 13.41 10.63
C SER A 483 15.71 12.23 11.56
N ILE A 484 14.62 11.51 11.30
CA ILE A 484 14.28 10.24 11.97
C ILE A 484 14.54 9.09 10.98
N GLU A 485 15.17 8.04 11.46
CA GLU A 485 15.39 6.79 10.72
C GLU A 485 14.66 5.66 11.44
N SER A 486 13.95 4.77 10.70
CA SER A 486 13.22 3.60 11.20
C SER A 486 13.80 2.30 10.64
#